data_15e0631cfd892fc125c5a89200578898
#
_entry.id   15e0631cfd892fc125c5a89200578898
#
_cell.length_a   1.000
_cell.length_b   1.000
_cell.length_c   1.000
_cell.angle_alpha   90.00
_cell.angle_beta   90.00
_cell.angle_gamma   90.00
#
_symmetry.space_group_name_H-M   'P 1'
#
loop_
_entity.id
_entity.type
_entity.pdbx_description
1 polymer ?
#
loop_
_entity_poly.entity_id
_entity_poly.type
_entity_poly.pdbx_seq_one_letter_code
_entity_poly.pdbx_strand_id
1 'polypeptide(L)'
;PLSPVNVIREDVNSDKVLYIGTDNGVFVSLNSGQSWNPFSKNLNRVAVHDLVIHDGENDLLVGTHGRSIYKTNLDVFDNYIKKYKKGNDITVLDVSELKFSRSWGRSANYSDEVYNEKVIIDLFSESDKNLEFSIIDEKGNVLNNGDVILSKGFNTISILPIVNVEINYKKLKKLSFSTNKASDGNIYFGKGKYTFKTSSFQETFLVK
;
A
#
# COMPACT_ATOMS: atom_id res chain seq x y z
N PRO A 1 -20.70 -11.54 0.35
CA PRO A 1 -20.18 -12.25 -0.81
C PRO A 1 -21.22 -13.23 -1.36
N LEU A 2 -21.33 -13.33 -2.69
CA LEU A 2 -22.21 -14.31 -3.37
C LEU A 2 -21.42 -15.63 -3.56
N SER A 3 -21.08 -16.30 -2.46
CA SER A 3 -20.26 -17.52 -2.48
C SER A 3 -20.46 -18.29 -1.18
N PRO A 4 -20.46 -19.64 -1.20
CA PRO A 4 -20.48 -20.43 0.02
C PRO A 4 -19.35 -20.04 0.96
N VAL A 5 -19.65 -19.95 2.25
CA VAL A 5 -18.67 -19.70 3.30
C VAL A 5 -18.23 -21.04 3.86
N ASN A 6 -16.92 -21.32 3.80
CA ASN A 6 -16.33 -22.57 4.26
C ASN A 6 -15.78 -22.45 5.69
N VAL A 7 -15.29 -21.28 6.06
CA VAL A 7 -14.66 -21.02 7.35
C VAL A 7 -14.85 -19.57 7.77
N ILE A 8 -14.94 -19.35 9.08
CA ILE A 8 -14.98 -18.03 9.72
C ILE A 8 -13.96 -18.00 10.87
N ARG A 9 -13.28 -16.86 11.05
CA ARG A 9 -12.41 -16.56 12.19
C ARG A 9 -12.65 -15.15 12.68
N GLU A 10 -12.62 -14.98 13.98
CA GLU A 10 -12.60 -13.69 14.66
C GLU A 10 -11.17 -13.21 14.81
N ASP A 11 -10.95 -11.92 14.67
CA ASP A 11 -9.64 -11.30 14.91
C ASP A 11 -9.28 -11.34 16.40
N VAL A 12 -7.99 -11.57 16.70
CA VAL A 12 -7.53 -11.71 18.09
C VAL A 12 -7.50 -10.38 18.84
N ASN A 13 -7.43 -9.25 18.13
CA ASN A 13 -7.32 -7.92 18.69
C ASN A 13 -8.65 -7.13 18.66
N SER A 14 -9.70 -7.66 17.97
CA SER A 14 -10.95 -6.94 17.78
C SER A 14 -12.15 -7.85 17.51
N ASP A 15 -13.15 -7.78 18.36
CA ASP A 15 -14.47 -8.43 18.22
C ASP A 15 -15.31 -7.92 17.03
N LYS A 16 -14.88 -6.83 16.39
CA LYS A 16 -15.54 -6.25 15.21
C LYS A 16 -14.99 -6.77 13.90
N VAL A 17 -13.79 -7.35 13.93
CA VAL A 17 -13.12 -7.83 12.73
C VAL A 17 -13.31 -9.34 12.61
N LEU A 18 -13.88 -9.75 11.48
CA LEU A 18 -14.14 -11.15 11.15
C LEU A 18 -13.55 -11.45 9.78
N TYR A 19 -12.97 -12.63 9.64
CA TYR A 19 -12.48 -13.16 8.36
C TYR A 19 -13.32 -14.35 7.94
N ILE A 20 -13.67 -14.43 6.65
CA ILE A 20 -14.28 -15.61 6.08
C ILE A 20 -13.50 -16.10 4.87
N GLY A 21 -13.35 -17.42 4.80
CA GLY A 21 -12.91 -18.13 3.60
C GLY A 21 -14.12 -18.64 2.84
N THR A 22 -14.14 -18.38 1.53
CA THR A 22 -15.23 -18.75 0.63
C THR A 22 -14.69 -19.52 -0.57
N ASP A 23 -15.56 -20.03 -1.44
CA ASP A 23 -15.13 -20.62 -2.72
C ASP A 23 -14.48 -19.61 -3.67
N ASN A 24 -14.59 -18.32 -3.41
CA ASN A 24 -14.06 -17.23 -4.23
C ASN A 24 -12.99 -16.36 -3.53
N GLY A 25 -12.33 -16.90 -2.50
CA GLY A 25 -11.26 -16.19 -1.78
C GLY A 25 -11.64 -15.78 -0.35
N VAL A 26 -10.87 -14.84 0.21
CA VAL A 26 -11.02 -14.35 1.58
C VAL A 26 -11.77 -13.01 1.57
N PHE A 27 -12.64 -12.83 2.55
CA PHE A 27 -13.31 -11.55 2.81
C PHE A 27 -13.12 -11.17 4.28
N VAL A 28 -13.12 -9.87 4.55
CA VAL A 28 -13.03 -9.31 5.90
C VAL A 28 -14.25 -8.44 6.18
N SER A 29 -14.79 -8.58 7.37
CA SER A 29 -15.74 -7.63 7.95
C SER A 29 -15.02 -6.81 9.01
N LEU A 30 -15.33 -5.51 9.06
CA LEU A 30 -14.80 -4.55 10.02
C LEU A 30 -15.90 -4.03 10.97
N ASN A 31 -17.08 -4.63 10.91
CA ASN A 31 -18.28 -4.22 11.62
C ASN A 31 -19.13 -5.40 12.08
N SER A 32 -18.50 -6.42 12.66
CA SER A 32 -19.13 -7.59 13.24
C SER A 32 -20.08 -8.32 12.25
N GLY A 33 -19.65 -8.43 10.98
CA GLY A 33 -20.38 -9.18 9.94
C GLY A 33 -21.48 -8.41 9.20
N GLN A 34 -21.71 -7.13 9.49
CA GLN A 34 -22.75 -6.33 8.83
C GLN A 34 -22.42 -6.05 7.35
N SER A 35 -21.14 -5.90 7.03
CA SER A 35 -20.65 -5.77 5.65
C SER A 35 -19.31 -6.46 5.48
N TRP A 36 -19.01 -6.85 4.23
CA TRP A 36 -17.84 -7.63 3.89
C TRP A 36 -17.09 -6.98 2.72
N ASN A 37 -15.78 -6.90 2.84
CA ASN A 37 -14.88 -6.40 1.80
C ASN A 37 -13.98 -7.53 1.32
N PRO A 38 -13.67 -7.62 0.01
CA PRO A 38 -12.68 -8.57 -0.48
C PRO A 38 -11.31 -8.34 0.16
N PHE A 39 -10.67 -9.43 0.59
CA PHE A 39 -9.31 -9.42 1.13
C PHE A 39 -8.44 -10.44 0.39
N SER A 40 -8.36 -10.32 -0.92
CA SER A 40 -7.73 -11.31 -1.79
C SER A 40 -6.94 -10.67 -2.93
N LYS A 41 -6.36 -9.48 -2.73
CA LYS A 41 -5.75 -8.71 -3.84
C LYS A 41 -4.71 -9.49 -4.65
N ASN A 42 -3.92 -10.35 -3.97
CA ASN A 42 -2.89 -11.19 -4.57
C ASN A 42 -3.24 -12.68 -4.54
N LEU A 43 -4.43 -13.03 -4.08
CA LEU A 43 -4.94 -14.38 -4.07
C LEU A 43 -5.84 -14.56 -5.30
N ASN A 44 -5.47 -15.45 -6.20
CA ASN A 44 -6.35 -15.84 -7.29
C ASN A 44 -7.70 -16.32 -6.75
N ARG A 45 -8.76 -16.23 -7.53
CA ARG A 45 -10.06 -16.83 -7.17
C ARG A 45 -9.86 -18.32 -6.96
N VAL A 46 -9.93 -18.74 -5.70
CA VAL A 46 -9.70 -20.11 -5.24
C VAL A 46 -10.54 -20.36 -4.01
N ALA A 47 -11.03 -21.60 -3.86
CA ALA A 47 -11.74 -21.98 -2.66
C ALA A 47 -10.79 -21.98 -1.45
N VAL A 48 -11.18 -21.28 -0.40
CA VAL A 48 -10.48 -21.20 0.88
C VAL A 48 -11.21 -22.10 1.86
N HIS A 49 -10.54 -23.13 2.34
CA HIS A 49 -11.11 -24.13 3.23
C HIS A 49 -10.79 -23.91 4.69
N ASP A 50 -9.67 -23.27 4.98
CA ASP A 50 -9.29 -22.96 6.35
C ASP A 50 -8.55 -21.64 6.48
N LEU A 51 -8.73 -21.01 7.65
CA LEU A 51 -8.07 -19.79 8.07
C LEU A 51 -7.51 -19.98 9.48
N VAL A 52 -6.25 -19.63 9.68
CA VAL A 52 -5.60 -19.68 11.00
C VAL A 52 -4.93 -18.34 11.25
N ILE A 53 -5.24 -17.73 12.40
CA ILE A 53 -4.56 -16.51 12.86
C ILE A 53 -3.43 -16.95 13.80
N HIS A 54 -2.21 -16.49 13.52
CA HIS A 54 -1.05 -16.69 14.37
C HIS A 54 -0.84 -15.45 15.24
N ASP A 55 -1.24 -15.53 16.50
CA ASP A 55 -1.32 -14.39 17.42
C ASP A 55 0.03 -13.71 17.64
N GLY A 56 1.14 -14.49 17.73
CA GLY A 56 2.46 -13.95 18.02
C GLY A 56 3.05 -13.08 16.91
N GLU A 57 2.67 -13.31 15.65
CA GLU A 57 3.17 -12.59 14.47
C GLU A 57 2.09 -11.74 13.82
N ASN A 58 0.86 -11.76 14.33
CA ASN A 58 -0.31 -11.12 13.75
C ASN A 58 -0.50 -11.47 12.24
N ASP A 59 -0.33 -12.75 11.94
CA ASP A 59 -0.41 -13.29 10.58
C ASP A 59 -1.66 -14.13 10.36
N LEU A 60 -2.31 -13.95 9.20
CA LEU A 60 -3.37 -14.83 8.71
C LEU A 60 -2.78 -15.85 7.73
N LEU A 61 -2.93 -17.13 8.07
CA LEU A 61 -2.66 -18.25 7.18
C LEU A 61 -3.95 -18.67 6.48
N VAL A 62 -3.87 -18.81 5.16
CA VAL A 62 -5.02 -19.12 4.30
C VAL A 62 -4.79 -20.44 3.60
N GLY A 63 -5.53 -21.47 4.01
CA GLY A 63 -5.52 -22.81 3.40
C GLY A 63 -6.46 -22.87 2.19
N THR A 64 -5.91 -23.11 1.00
CA THR A 64 -6.67 -23.13 -0.25
C THR A 64 -6.81 -24.53 -0.83
N HIS A 65 -7.83 -24.72 -1.66
CA HIS A 65 -8.00 -25.97 -2.41
C HIS A 65 -7.06 -26.04 -3.62
N GLY A 66 -5.99 -26.85 -3.47
CA GLY A 66 -5.08 -27.17 -4.58
C GLY A 66 -4.13 -26.05 -5.05
N ARG A 67 -4.07 -24.91 -4.33
CA ARG A 67 -3.23 -23.78 -4.71
C ARG A 67 -2.30 -23.26 -3.60
N SER A 68 -1.89 -24.14 -2.69
CA SER A 68 -0.95 -23.81 -1.62
C SER A 68 -1.59 -23.12 -0.40
N ILE A 69 -0.74 -22.79 0.56
CA ILE A 69 -1.07 -22.00 1.74
C ILE A 69 -0.47 -20.61 1.53
N TYR A 70 -1.28 -19.58 1.76
CA TYR A 70 -0.85 -18.18 1.69
C TYR A 70 -0.72 -17.63 3.11
N LYS A 71 0.13 -16.62 3.24
CA LYS A 71 0.32 -15.87 4.48
C LYS A 71 0.21 -14.37 4.22
N THR A 72 -0.47 -13.65 5.09
CA THR A 72 -0.52 -12.20 5.08
C THR A 72 -0.52 -11.65 6.50
N ASN A 73 0.11 -10.50 6.69
CA ASN A 73 0.09 -9.79 7.97
C ASN A 73 -1.22 -9.00 8.14
N LEU A 74 -1.71 -8.91 9.37
CA LEU A 74 -2.98 -8.27 9.72
C LEU A 74 -2.84 -6.85 10.29
N ASP A 75 -1.63 -6.31 10.41
CA ASP A 75 -1.40 -4.96 10.98
C ASP A 75 -2.20 -3.85 10.26
N VAL A 76 -2.52 -4.07 8.99
CA VAL A 76 -3.35 -3.15 8.21
C VAL A 76 -4.74 -2.96 8.84
N PHE A 77 -5.32 -4.00 9.43
CA PHE A 77 -6.63 -3.93 10.09
C PHE A 77 -6.53 -3.28 11.47
N ASP A 78 -5.48 -3.56 12.23
CA ASP A 78 -5.18 -2.86 13.47
C ASP A 78 -5.05 -1.35 13.24
N ASN A 79 -4.34 -0.97 12.19
CA ASN A 79 -4.21 0.43 11.78
C ASN A 79 -5.55 1.03 11.34
N TYR A 80 -6.38 0.26 10.61
CA TYR A 80 -7.72 0.69 10.26
C TYR A 80 -8.56 0.97 11.51
N ILE A 81 -8.63 0.03 12.45
CA ILE A 81 -9.41 0.17 13.70
C ILE A 81 -8.98 1.43 14.48
N LYS A 82 -7.66 1.69 14.55
CA LYS A 82 -7.10 2.85 15.26
C LYS A 82 -7.36 4.18 14.56
N LYS A 83 -7.31 4.21 13.23
CA LYS A 83 -7.29 5.45 12.43
C LYS A 83 -8.62 5.79 11.78
N TYR A 84 -9.49 4.79 11.55
CA TYR A 84 -10.77 5.02 10.88
C TYR A 84 -11.69 5.94 11.68
N LYS A 85 -12.20 6.97 11.01
CA LYS A 85 -13.24 7.85 11.53
C LYS A 85 -14.40 7.87 10.55
N LYS A 86 -15.60 7.59 11.05
CA LYS A 86 -16.83 7.65 10.25
C LYS A 86 -16.98 9.04 9.61
N GLY A 87 -17.17 9.06 8.31
CA GLY A 87 -17.28 10.30 7.52
C GLY A 87 -16.00 10.71 6.80
N ASN A 88 -14.87 10.07 7.08
CA ASN A 88 -13.68 10.19 6.25
C ASN A 88 -13.83 9.35 4.99
N ASP A 89 -13.67 9.97 3.86
CA ASP A 89 -13.75 9.32 2.55
C ASP A 89 -12.57 8.39 2.28
N ILE A 90 -11.39 8.77 2.80
CA ILE A 90 -10.15 8.00 2.76
C ILE A 90 -9.51 7.99 4.15
N THR A 91 -9.03 6.83 4.57
CA THR A 91 -8.23 6.64 5.77
C THR A 91 -6.87 6.07 5.39
N VAL A 92 -5.78 6.80 5.64
CA VAL A 92 -4.42 6.28 5.42
C VAL A 92 -4.03 5.38 6.57
N LEU A 93 -3.66 4.16 6.27
CA LEU A 93 -3.34 3.11 7.25
C LEU A 93 -1.86 3.07 7.56
N ASP A 94 -1.04 3.05 6.51
CA ASP A 94 0.40 3.03 6.62
C ASP A 94 1.08 3.71 5.43
N VAL A 95 2.29 4.23 5.66
CA VAL A 95 3.16 4.75 4.62
C VAL A 95 4.58 4.24 4.88
N SER A 96 5.13 3.48 3.94
CA SER A 96 6.45 2.90 4.08
C SER A 96 7.55 3.96 4.08
N GLU A 97 8.58 3.74 4.90
CA GLU A 97 9.85 4.43 4.76
C GLU A 97 10.70 3.74 3.70
N LEU A 98 11.58 4.48 3.04
CA LEU A 98 12.52 3.94 2.06
C LEU A 98 13.94 3.95 2.58
N LYS A 99 14.70 2.92 2.22
CA LYS A 99 16.14 2.90 2.42
C LYS A 99 16.83 3.40 1.15
N PHE A 100 17.46 4.57 1.24
CA PHE A 100 18.20 5.14 0.11
C PHE A 100 19.24 4.16 -0.44
N SER A 101 19.25 3.99 -1.75
CA SER A 101 20.28 3.22 -2.44
C SER A 101 20.79 3.97 -3.66
N ARG A 102 22.14 3.99 -3.80
CA ARG A 102 22.79 4.49 -5.01
C ARG A 102 22.59 3.55 -6.22
N SER A 103 22.02 2.37 -5.98
CA SER A 103 21.71 1.38 -7.01
C SER A 103 20.33 1.54 -7.62
N TRP A 104 19.51 2.47 -7.13
CA TRP A 104 18.21 2.74 -7.74
C TRP A 104 18.38 3.11 -9.22
N GLY A 105 17.55 2.54 -10.07
CA GLY A 105 17.62 2.75 -11.52
C GLY A 105 18.77 2.03 -12.22
N ARG A 106 19.49 1.11 -11.56
CA ARG A 106 20.54 0.30 -12.16
C ARG A 106 20.06 -1.15 -12.33
N SER A 107 20.32 -1.72 -13.49
CA SER A 107 20.16 -3.16 -13.70
C SER A 107 21.30 -3.94 -13.07
N ALA A 108 21.05 -5.17 -12.64
CA ALA A 108 22.12 -6.09 -12.26
C ALA A 108 22.87 -6.56 -13.51
N ASN A 109 24.15 -6.93 -13.39
CA ASN A 109 25.03 -7.30 -14.49
C ASN A 109 24.52 -8.50 -15.35
N TYR A 110 23.52 -9.23 -14.88
CA TYR A 110 22.95 -10.42 -15.54
C TYR A 110 21.43 -10.40 -15.62
N SER A 111 20.78 -9.26 -15.38
CA SER A 111 19.32 -9.11 -15.41
C SER A 111 18.95 -7.74 -15.96
N ASP A 112 17.97 -7.71 -16.85
CA ASP A 112 17.35 -6.45 -17.31
C ASP A 112 16.44 -5.83 -16.24
N GLU A 113 16.23 -6.52 -15.11
CA GLU A 113 15.46 -5.98 -14.01
C GLU A 113 16.20 -4.86 -13.30
N VAL A 114 15.54 -3.73 -13.18
CA VAL A 114 16.06 -2.55 -12.50
C VAL A 114 15.66 -2.59 -11.02
N TYR A 115 16.65 -2.50 -10.14
CA TYR A 115 16.36 -2.42 -8.70
C TYR A 115 15.72 -1.08 -8.35
N ASN A 116 14.47 -1.13 -7.94
CA ASN A 116 13.69 0.04 -7.53
C ASN A 116 12.87 -0.27 -6.29
N GLU A 117 13.19 0.37 -5.19
CA GLU A 117 12.31 0.41 -4.03
C GLU A 117 11.18 1.41 -4.28
N LYS A 118 9.98 1.12 -3.78
CA LYS A 118 8.79 1.94 -4.00
C LYS A 118 8.24 2.43 -2.67
N VAL A 119 7.72 3.65 -2.66
CA VAL A 119 6.85 4.10 -1.57
C VAL A 119 5.57 3.30 -1.62
N ILE A 120 5.25 2.62 -0.54
CA ILE A 120 4.00 1.88 -0.39
C ILE A 120 3.10 2.68 0.54
N ILE A 121 1.87 2.91 0.12
CA ILE A 121 0.86 3.61 0.90
C ILE A 121 -0.36 2.72 0.96
N ASP A 122 -0.65 2.22 2.15
CA ASP A 122 -1.86 1.43 2.42
C ASP A 122 -2.96 2.36 2.93
N LEU A 123 -4.12 2.27 2.32
CA LEU A 123 -5.27 3.10 2.67
C LEU A 123 -6.59 2.35 2.49
N PHE A 124 -7.62 2.86 3.16
CA PHE A 124 -9.00 2.43 2.98
C PHE A 124 -9.80 3.54 2.30
N SER A 125 -10.59 3.19 1.30
CA SER A 125 -11.49 4.10 0.58
C SER A 125 -12.95 3.66 0.77
N GLU A 126 -13.83 4.62 1.07
CA GLU A 126 -15.27 4.33 1.23
C GLU A 126 -15.98 4.11 -0.12
N SER A 127 -15.38 4.53 -1.23
CA SER A 127 -15.94 4.43 -2.58
C SER A 127 -14.86 4.30 -3.64
N ASP A 128 -15.27 3.83 -4.82
CA ASP A 128 -14.42 3.89 -6.01
C ASP A 128 -14.18 5.35 -6.41
N LYS A 129 -12.93 5.73 -6.63
CA LYS A 129 -12.58 7.09 -7.03
C LYS A 129 -11.21 7.21 -7.67
N ASN A 130 -10.99 8.26 -8.42
CA ASN A 130 -9.67 8.69 -8.83
C ASN A 130 -9.06 9.63 -7.78
N LEU A 131 -7.84 9.33 -7.34
CA LEU A 131 -7.09 10.10 -6.36
C LEU A 131 -5.89 10.76 -7.03
N GLU A 132 -5.95 12.07 -7.18
CA GLU A 132 -4.80 12.86 -7.61
C GLU A 132 -3.87 13.12 -6.43
N PHE A 133 -2.56 13.00 -6.67
CA PHE A 133 -1.54 13.21 -5.66
C PHE A 133 -0.34 14.00 -6.17
N SER A 134 0.40 14.56 -5.23
CA SER A 134 1.73 15.11 -5.44
C SER A 134 2.67 14.67 -4.33
N ILE A 135 3.96 14.50 -4.65
CA ILE A 135 5.02 14.30 -3.66
C ILE A 135 5.87 15.57 -3.61
N ILE A 136 6.01 16.11 -2.42
CA ILE A 136 6.70 17.37 -2.16
C ILE A 136 7.88 17.14 -1.21
N ASP A 137 8.99 17.88 -1.45
CA ASP A 137 10.13 17.91 -0.54
C ASP A 137 9.90 18.85 0.66
N GLU A 138 10.84 18.90 1.60
CA GLU A 138 10.78 19.79 2.79
C GLU A 138 10.77 21.29 2.42
N LYS A 139 11.16 21.65 1.22
CA LYS A 139 11.17 23.03 0.73
C LYS A 139 9.90 23.41 -0.03
N GLY A 140 8.96 22.46 -0.15
CA GLY A 140 7.69 22.64 -0.86
C GLY A 140 7.80 22.48 -2.38
N ASN A 141 8.91 21.95 -2.90
CA ASN A 141 9.01 21.66 -4.33
C ASN A 141 8.21 20.39 -4.64
N VAL A 142 7.33 20.47 -5.64
CA VAL A 142 6.67 19.28 -6.19
C VAL A 142 7.69 18.51 -7.02
N LEU A 143 7.91 17.24 -6.68
CA LEU A 143 8.88 16.37 -7.33
C LEU A 143 8.21 15.29 -8.17
N ASN A 144 7.05 14.84 -7.74
CA ASN A 144 6.28 13.82 -8.44
C ASN A 144 4.80 14.16 -8.33
N ASN A 145 4.04 13.84 -9.36
CA ASN A 145 2.58 13.92 -9.35
C ASN A 145 1.99 12.80 -10.21
N GLY A 146 0.74 12.51 -9.98
CA GLY A 146 0.00 11.50 -10.73
C GLY A 146 -1.40 11.32 -10.17
N ASP A 147 -2.04 10.30 -10.67
CA ASP A 147 -3.33 9.86 -10.22
C ASP A 147 -3.37 8.34 -10.08
N VAL A 148 -4.22 7.84 -9.20
CA VAL A 148 -4.45 6.42 -8.98
C VAL A 148 -5.93 6.15 -8.83
N ILE A 149 -6.39 5.05 -9.40
CA ILE A 149 -7.77 4.59 -9.25
C ILE A 149 -7.85 3.76 -7.97
N LEU A 150 -8.66 4.19 -7.04
CA LEU A 150 -8.99 3.46 -5.83
C LEU A 150 -10.29 2.70 -6.01
N SER A 151 -10.31 1.47 -5.54
CA SER A 151 -11.55 0.72 -5.35
C SER A 151 -12.07 0.91 -3.93
N LYS A 152 -13.38 0.76 -3.74
CA LYS A 152 -13.94 0.69 -2.39
C LYS A 152 -13.27 -0.41 -1.58
N GLY A 153 -12.85 -0.11 -0.35
CA GLY A 153 -12.14 -1.02 0.56
C GLY A 153 -10.65 -0.73 0.65
N PHE A 154 -9.85 -1.77 0.91
CA PHE A 154 -8.41 -1.65 1.09
C PHE A 154 -7.69 -1.50 -0.24
N ASN A 155 -6.77 -0.54 -0.30
CA ASN A 155 -5.93 -0.25 -1.45
C ASN A 155 -4.48 -0.13 -1.02
N THR A 156 -3.57 -0.53 -1.91
CA THR A 156 -2.13 -0.31 -1.77
C THR A 156 -1.66 0.48 -2.99
N ILE A 157 -1.15 1.67 -2.75
CA ILE A 157 -0.52 2.51 -3.78
C ILE A 157 0.98 2.24 -3.76
N SER A 158 1.57 2.11 -4.93
CA SER A 158 3.00 1.81 -5.09
C SER A 158 3.61 2.84 -6.04
N ILE A 159 4.47 3.73 -5.53
CA ILE A 159 5.01 4.86 -6.26
C ILE A 159 6.54 4.78 -6.30
N LEU A 160 7.13 4.93 -7.48
CA LEU A 160 8.57 5.08 -7.61
C LEU A 160 9.01 6.44 -7.04
N PRO A 161 10.10 6.48 -6.25
CA PRO A 161 10.63 7.73 -5.67
C PRO A 161 11.44 8.51 -6.72
N ILE A 162 10.82 8.84 -7.84
CA ILE A 162 11.42 9.54 -8.98
C ILE A 162 10.81 10.92 -9.17
N VAL A 163 11.61 11.79 -9.78
CA VAL A 163 11.16 13.11 -10.21
C VAL A 163 10.52 12.97 -11.59
N ASN A 164 9.21 13.17 -11.67
CA ASN A 164 8.45 13.06 -12.92
C ASN A 164 7.87 14.38 -13.43
N VAL A 165 8.08 15.47 -12.69
CA VAL A 165 7.64 16.82 -13.12
C VAL A 165 8.74 17.49 -13.93
N GLU A 166 8.35 18.32 -14.93
CA GLU A 166 9.28 19.20 -15.61
C GLU A 166 9.86 20.18 -14.60
N ILE A 167 11.10 19.95 -14.21
CA ILE A 167 11.77 20.80 -13.24
C ILE A 167 12.62 21.82 -13.98
N ASN A 168 12.32 23.09 -13.73
CA ASN A 168 13.21 24.16 -14.15
C ASN A 168 14.56 23.98 -13.44
N TYR A 169 15.62 23.68 -14.18
CA TYR A 169 16.97 23.41 -13.67
C TYR A 169 17.50 24.47 -12.69
N LYS A 170 16.99 25.72 -12.76
CA LYS A 170 17.29 26.78 -11.79
C LYS A 170 16.69 26.51 -10.40
N LYS A 171 15.55 25.79 -10.31
CA LYS A 171 14.94 25.37 -9.04
C LYS A 171 15.63 24.13 -8.46
N LEU A 172 16.11 23.21 -9.31
CA LEU A 172 16.83 22.01 -8.89
C LEU A 172 18.12 22.28 -8.11
N LYS A 173 18.81 23.40 -8.35
CA LYS A 173 20.01 23.78 -7.56
C LYS A 173 19.74 23.98 -6.07
N LYS A 174 18.46 24.03 -5.65
CA LYS A 174 18.02 24.16 -4.26
C LYS A 174 17.67 22.80 -3.62
N LEU A 175 17.67 21.71 -4.39
CA LEU A 175 17.39 20.39 -3.88
C LEU A 175 18.58 19.86 -3.05
N SER A 176 18.25 19.05 -2.04
CA SER A 176 19.26 18.47 -1.12
C SER A 176 19.93 17.20 -1.66
N PHE A 177 19.55 16.75 -2.88
CA PHE A 177 20.04 15.50 -3.48
C PHE A 177 20.54 15.72 -4.91
N SER A 178 21.27 14.73 -5.42
CA SER A 178 21.82 14.74 -6.78
C SER A 178 20.71 14.69 -7.83
N THR A 179 20.81 15.52 -8.84
CA THR A 179 19.93 15.55 -10.01
C THR A 179 20.49 14.77 -11.20
N ASN A 180 21.54 13.96 -10.97
CA ASN A 180 22.08 13.10 -12.01
C ASN A 180 21.08 11.98 -12.31
N LYS A 181 20.88 11.71 -13.60
CA LYS A 181 20.05 10.60 -14.05
C LYS A 181 20.73 9.27 -13.72
N ALA A 182 19.94 8.33 -13.25
CA ALA A 182 20.34 6.93 -13.13
C ALA A 182 20.42 6.25 -14.51
N SER A 183 20.84 5.00 -14.56
CA SER A 183 21.00 4.27 -15.84
C SER A 183 19.68 4.08 -16.61
N ASP A 184 18.56 4.04 -15.89
CA ASP A 184 17.20 3.98 -16.47
C ASP A 184 16.67 5.34 -16.95
N GLY A 185 17.47 6.40 -16.84
CA GLY A 185 17.13 7.76 -17.26
C GLY A 185 16.35 8.59 -16.24
N ASN A 186 15.97 8.01 -15.09
CA ASN A 186 15.23 8.69 -14.05
C ASN A 186 16.15 9.44 -13.06
N ILE A 187 15.59 10.46 -12.41
CA ILE A 187 16.19 11.14 -11.25
C ILE A 187 15.46 10.66 -10.01
N TYR A 188 16.18 10.02 -9.09
CA TYR A 188 15.62 9.47 -7.86
C TYR A 188 15.69 10.47 -6.71
N PHE A 189 14.75 10.34 -5.76
CA PHE A 189 14.80 11.12 -4.52
C PHE A 189 16.08 10.79 -3.74
N GLY A 190 16.63 11.79 -3.08
CA GLY A 190 17.72 11.59 -2.14
C GLY A 190 17.22 11.34 -0.72
N LYS A 191 18.17 11.24 0.22
CA LYS A 191 17.83 11.18 1.65
C LYS A 191 17.11 12.45 2.06
N GLY A 192 16.03 12.30 2.82
CA GLY A 192 15.21 13.43 3.27
C GLY A 192 13.81 13.05 3.65
N LYS A 193 13.04 14.05 4.03
CA LYS A 193 11.61 13.91 4.36
C LYS A 193 10.77 14.39 3.18
N TYR A 194 9.78 13.62 2.86
CA TYR A 194 8.86 13.89 1.74
C TYR A 194 7.42 13.81 2.22
N THR A 195 6.54 14.53 1.54
CA THR A 195 5.11 14.54 1.83
C THR A 195 4.34 14.07 0.63
N PHE A 196 3.57 12.99 0.79
CA PHE A 196 2.51 12.61 -0.12
C PHE A 196 1.28 13.46 0.17
N LYS A 197 0.84 14.24 -0.77
CA LYS A 197 -0.24 15.21 -0.62
C LYS A 197 -1.34 14.98 -1.65
N THR A 198 -2.58 15.03 -1.18
CA THR A 198 -3.80 15.01 -1.99
C THR A 198 -4.66 16.22 -1.65
N SER A 199 -5.85 16.31 -2.24
CA SER A 199 -6.85 17.33 -1.87
C SER A 199 -7.44 17.12 -0.49
N SER A 200 -7.45 15.87 0.04
CA SER A 200 -8.17 15.49 1.28
C SER A 200 -7.26 15.15 2.44
N PHE A 201 -6.00 14.78 2.21
CA PHE A 201 -5.05 14.43 3.26
C PHE A 201 -3.61 14.65 2.82
N GLN A 202 -2.70 14.58 3.80
CA GLN A 202 -1.26 14.55 3.54
C GLN A 202 -0.57 13.62 4.55
N GLU A 203 0.41 12.86 4.09
CA GLU A 203 1.22 11.96 4.89
C GLU A 203 2.70 12.12 4.58
N THR A 204 3.55 11.91 5.58
CA THR A 204 4.99 12.08 5.40
C THR A 204 5.71 10.74 5.45
N PHE A 205 6.75 10.61 4.64
CA PHE A 205 7.65 9.46 4.66
C PHE A 205 9.12 9.90 4.60
N LEU A 206 10.00 9.00 4.99
CA LEU A 206 11.44 9.24 5.02
C LEU A 206 12.15 8.38 3.96
N VAL A 207 13.12 8.97 3.32
CA VAL A 207 14.19 8.28 2.58
C VAL A 207 15.45 8.36 3.44
N LYS A 208 15.84 7.25 4.09
CA LYS A 208 16.92 7.16 5.08
C LYS A 208 18.26 6.75 4.49
#